data_b8302ea63cb66f26bb0e9a4b5f28627d
#
_entry.id   b8302ea63cb66f26bb0e9a4b5f28627d
#
_cell.length_a   1.000
_cell.length_b   1.000
_cell.length_c   1.000
_cell.angle_alpha   90.00
_cell.angle_beta   90.00
_cell.angle_gamma   90.00
#
_symmetry.space_group_name_H-M   'P 1'
#
loop_
_entity.id
_entity.type
_entity.pdbx_description
1 polymer ?
#
loop_
_entity_poly.entity_id
_entity_poly.type
_entity_poly.pdbx_seq_one_letter_code
_entity_poly.pdbx_strand_id
1 'polypeptide(L)'
;MSGGGLFSGLAKWRGRMIEIKSPAELDAMRAAGLVVHRTLSALAEAAKAGVSTQDLDELAEQTIRDAGAIPSFKGYHGFPASICASVNDQIVHGIPSRDQVLATGDLISIDCGAILDGWHGDSAVTLFIGDPSPEDAQLSEATRDAMLAGIAAAVPGARLTDISHAIEQSAIASSAAHGREYGIVREYGGHGIGTAMHMDPFLPNHGKPGKGPRLRTGMAIAIEPMLTLGTEETVELEDGWTVVTADGSRAAHWEHSVAITDDGPRVLTAPED
;
A
#
# COMPACT_ATOMS: atom_id res chain seq x y z
N MET A 1 30.56 -4.69 1.67
CA MET A 1 29.77 -5.94 1.61
C MET A 1 28.36 -5.47 1.38
N SER A 2 27.85 -5.69 0.16
CA SER A 2 26.59 -5.19 -0.34
C SER A 2 25.44 -5.91 0.36
N GLY A 3 24.72 -5.21 1.25
CA GLY A 3 23.42 -5.62 1.75
C GLY A 3 22.41 -5.47 0.62
N GLY A 4 22.02 -6.55 -0.02
CA GLY A 4 20.96 -6.54 -0.99
C GLY A 4 19.62 -6.30 -0.29
N GLY A 5 18.92 -5.23 -0.66
CA GLY A 5 17.57 -4.92 -0.18
C GLY A 5 16.63 -6.11 -0.36
N LEU A 6 15.94 -6.47 0.72
CA LEU A 6 15.06 -7.65 0.80
C LEU A 6 13.81 -7.54 -0.11
N PHE A 7 13.60 -6.43 -0.78
CA PHE A 7 12.40 -6.14 -1.59
C PHE A 7 12.67 -5.73 -3.04
N SER A 8 13.92 -5.75 -3.54
CA SER A 8 14.19 -5.54 -4.97
C SER A 8 13.71 -6.77 -5.75
N GLY A 9 12.43 -6.81 -6.01
CA GLY A 9 11.71 -8.00 -6.45
C GLY A 9 11.65 -8.21 -7.94
N LEU A 10 12.77 -8.32 -8.63
CA LEU A 10 12.84 -9.14 -9.85
C LEU A 10 13.19 -10.60 -9.47
N ALA A 11 12.55 -11.13 -8.44
CA ALA A 11 12.61 -12.55 -8.12
C ALA A 11 11.95 -13.34 -9.24
N LYS A 12 12.77 -14.07 -10.00
CA LYS A 12 12.34 -15.05 -10.99
C LYS A 12 11.20 -15.89 -10.41
N TRP A 13 10.07 -15.90 -11.09
CA TRP A 13 8.93 -16.79 -10.89
C TRP A 13 9.42 -18.23 -10.67
N ARG A 14 9.66 -18.62 -9.45
CA ARG A 14 9.88 -19.99 -9.04
C ARG A 14 8.62 -20.43 -8.33
N GLY A 15 7.77 -21.17 -9.05
CA GLY A 15 6.59 -21.94 -8.65
C GLY A 15 6.25 -22.13 -7.18
N ARG A 16 6.19 -21.06 -6.39
CA ARG A 16 5.55 -21.08 -5.06
C ARG A 16 4.05 -21.18 -5.29
N MET A 17 3.36 -21.98 -4.48
CA MET A 17 1.91 -22.12 -4.59
C MET A 17 1.25 -20.83 -4.09
N ILE A 18 0.43 -20.23 -4.96
CA ILE A 18 -0.45 -19.12 -4.56
C ILE A 18 -1.52 -19.71 -3.64
N GLU A 19 -1.65 -19.12 -2.45
CA GLU A 19 -2.65 -19.55 -1.47
C GLU A 19 -4.06 -19.22 -1.96
N ILE A 20 -4.94 -20.22 -1.96
CA ILE A 20 -6.35 -20.07 -2.31
C ILE A 20 -7.17 -20.21 -1.03
N LYS A 21 -7.90 -19.17 -0.69
CA LYS A 21 -8.72 -19.08 0.51
C LYS A 21 -10.14 -19.53 0.21
N SER A 22 -10.74 -20.24 1.15
CA SER A 22 -12.17 -20.50 1.19
C SER A 22 -12.95 -19.22 1.51
N PRO A 23 -14.28 -19.16 1.25
CA PRO A 23 -15.09 -18.01 1.65
C PRO A 23 -14.96 -17.64 3.14
N ALA A 24 -14.91 -18.64 4.04
CA ALA A 24 -14.75 -18.40 5.47
C ALA A 24 -13.39 -17.79 5.83
N GLU A 25 -12.33 -18.16 5.12
CA GLU A 25 -11.00 -17.57 5.29
C GLU A 25 -10.92 -16.15 4.75
N LEU A 26 -11.61 -15.86 3.65
CA LEU A 26 -11.77 -14.48 3.14
C LEU A 26 -12.56 -13.60 4.12
N ASP A 27 -13.57 -14.15 4.79
CA ASP A 27 -14.30 -13.42 5.84
C ASP A 27 -13.42 -13.18 7.07
N ALA A 28 -12.55 -14.12 7.45
CA ALA A 28 -11.55 -13.92 8.49
C ALA A 28 -10.53 -12.84 8.10
N MET A 29 -10.03 -12.84 6.87
CA MET A 29 -9.17 -11.77 6.34
C MET A 29 -9.88 -10.41 6.35
N ARG A 30 -11.19 -10.40 6.00
CA ARG A 30 -11.98 -9.17 6.08
C ARG A 30 -12.07 -8.64 7.51
N ALA A 31 -12.21 -9.51 8.51
CA ALA A 31 -12.21 -9.08 9.91
C ALA A 31 -10.89 -8.39 10.29
N ALA A 32 -9.74 -8.92 9.86
CA ALA A 32 -8.43 -8.25 10.00
C ALA A 32 -8.38 -6.93 9.23
N GLY A 33 -8.86 -6.91 7.98
CA GLY A 33 -8.93 -5.71 7.14
C GLY A 33 -9.81 -4.60 7.74
N LEU A 34 -10.88 -4.93 8.42
CA LEU A 34 -11.71 -3.94 9.13
C LEU A 34 -11.04 -3.38 10.40
N VAL A 35 -10.10 -4.12 11.02
CA VAL A 35 -9.22 -3.55 12.06
C VAL A 35 -8.31 -2.50 11.44
N VAL A 36 -7.68 -2.81 10.30
CA VAL A 36 -6.84 -1.84 9.55
C VAL A 36 -7.64 -0.61 9.17
N HIS A 37 -8.83 -0.78 8.58
CA HIS A 37 -9.70 0.34 8.21
C HIS A 37 -10.01 1.27 9.40
N ARG A 38 -10.38 0.71 10.56
CA ARG A 38 -10.65 1.50 11.77
C ARG A 38 -9.40 2.22 12.27
N THR A 39 -8.25 1.57 12.19
CA THR A 39 -6.96 2.16 12.57
C THR A 39 -6.63 3.34 11.66
N LEU A 40 -6.67 3.17 10.35
CA LEU A 40 -6.41 4.24 9.38
C LEU A 40 -7.41 5.41 9.54
N SER A 41 -8.68 5.12 9.84
CA SER A 41 -9.69 6.16 10.11
C SER A 41 -9.33 6.97 11.36
N ALA A 42 -8.93 6.32 12.45
CA ALA A 42 -8.49 7.01 13.67
C ALA A 42 -7.21 7.86 13.43
N LEU A 43 -6.28 7.33 12.61
CA LEU A 43 -5.07 8.07 12.25
C LEU A 43 -5.37 9.28 11.37
N ALA A 44 -6.33 9.17 10.44
CA ALA A 44 -6.76 10.28 9.60
C ALA A 44 -7.38 11.43 10.43
N GLU A 45 -8.11 11.11 11.50
CA GLU A 45 -8.65 12.11 12.44
C GLU A 45 -7.56 12.74 13.33
N ALA A 46 -6.52 11.99 13.65
CA ALA A 46 -5.43 12.44 14.53
C ALA A 46 -4.32 13.19 13.79
N ALA A 47 -4.11 12.92 12.48
CA ALA A 47 -3.05 13.49 11.68
C ALA A 47 -3.29 15.00 11.44
N LYS A 48 -2.53 15.84 12.15
CA LYS A 48 -2.60 17.31 12.07
C LYS A 48 -1.26 17.94 12.40
N ALA A 49 -1.08 19.21 12.04
CA ALA A 49 0.12 19.95 12.36
C ALA A 49 0.43 19.90 13.88
N GLY A 50 1.67 19.64 14.22
CA GLY A 50 2.16 19.53 15.59
C GLY A 50 2.13 18.10 16.16
N VAL A 51 1.54 17.12 15.48
CA VAL A 51 1.59 15.70 15.85
C VAL A 51 2.84 15.06 15.24
N SER A 52 3.57 14.27 15.99
CA SER A 52 4.69 13.50 15.46
C SER A 52 4.22 12.19 14.79
N THR A 53 5.01 11.67 13.85
CA THR A 53 4.71 10.36 13.25
C THR A 53 4.77 9.23 14.28
N GLN A 54 5.56 9.40 15.36
CA GLN A 54 5.58 8.48 16.49
C GLN A 54 4.26 8.49 17.29
N ASP A 55 3.62 9.66 17.48
CA ASP A 55 2.31 9.72 18.15
C ASP A 55 1.25 8.96 17.35
N LEU A 56 1.32 9.03 16.02
CA LEU A 56 0.44 8.24 15.13
C LEU A 56 0.72 6.73 15.24
N ASP A 57 1.98 6.32 15.33
CA ASP A 57 2.35 4.91 15.54
C ASP A 57 1.81 4.34 16.86
N GLU A 58 1.96 5.12 17.94
CA GLU A 58 1.45 4.74 19.26
C GLU A 58 -0.09 4.59 19.25
N LEU A 59 -0.81 5.49 18.57
CA LEU A 59 -2.25 5.42 18.38
C LEU A 59 -2.64 4.19 17.55
N ALA A 60 -1.91 3.90 16.47
CA ALA A 60 -2.13 2.74 15.63
C ALA A 60 -1.95 1.44 16.42
N GLU A 61 -0.84 1.29 17.14
CA GLU A 61 -0.58 0.11 17.95
C GLU A 61 -1.68 -0.12 19.00
N GLN A 62 -2.09 0.95 19.69
CA GLN A 62 -3.16 0.86 20.68
C GLN A 62 -4.49 0.42 20.04
N THR A 63 -4.87 1.04 18.92
CA THR A 63 -6.13 0.74 18.22
C THR A 63 -6.17 -0.71 17.72
N ILE A 64 -5.06 -1.20 17.15
CA ILE A 64 -4.93 -2.58 16.68
C ILE A 64 -5.05 -3.56 17.86
N ARG A 65 -4.34 -3.29 18.97
CA ARG A 65 -4.35 -4.17 20.14
C ARG A 65 -5.69 -4.18 20.87
N ASP A 66 -6.36 -3.06 20.97
CA ASP A 66 -7.70 -2.94 21.56
C ASP A 66 -8.74 -3.72 20.75
N ALA A 67 -8.51 -3.92 19.46
CA ALA A 67 -9.32 -4.78 18.59
C ALA A 67 -8.99 -6.28 18.74
N GLY A 68 -8.04 -6.66 19.63
CA GLY A 68 -7.59 -8.04 19.80
C GLY A 68 -6.64 -8.54 18.71
N ALA A 69 -6.12 -7.63 17.87
CA ALA A 69 -5.22 -7.91 16.77
C ALA A 69 -3.75 -7.59 17.13
N ILE A 70 -2.84 -7.95 16.24
CA ILE A 70 -1.39 -7.72 16.37
C ILE A 70 -0.96 -6.84 15.17
N PRO A 71 -0.15 -5.75 15.37
CA PRO A 71 0.44 -5.01 14.26
C PRO A 71 1.28 -5.92 13.37
N SER A 72 1.02 -5.94 12.05
CA SER A 72 1.74 -6.82 11.12
C SER A 72 3.20 -6.42 10.92
N PHE A 73 3.50 -5.11 11.00
CA PHE A 73 4.82 -4.59 10.66
C PHE A 73 5.81 -4.64 11.81
N LYS A 74 5.35 -4.48 13.05
CA LYS A 74 6.22 -4.42 14.24
C LYS A 74 6.99 -5.72 14.44
N GLY A 75 8.31 -5.65 14.22
CA GLY A 75 9.22 -6.80 14.28
C GLY A 75 9.33 -7.59 12.95
N TYR A 76 8.53 -7.28 11.94
CA TYR A 76 8.62 -7.92 10.63
C TYR A 76 9.96 -7.56 9.96
N HIS A 77 10.81 -8.57 9.75
CA HIS A 77 12.20 -8.40 9.29
C HIS A 77 13.01 -7.37 10.08
N GLY A 78 12.60 -7.04 11.32
CA GLY A 78 13.26 -6.05 12.17
C GLY A 78 12.69 -4.62 12.07
N PHE A 79 11.60 -4.39 11.32
CA PHE A 79 10.93 -3.10 11.28
C PHE A 79 10.49 -2.69 12.69
N PRO A 80 10.78 -1.45 13.17
CA PRO A 80 10.64 -1.12 14.58
C PRO A 80 9.24 -0.68 15.01
N ALA A 81 8.33 -0.38 14.06
CA ALA A 81 7.08 0.32 14.30
C ALA A 81 5.84 -0.48 13.85
N SER A 82 4.64 -0.02 14.21
CA SER A 82 3.36 -0.65 13.90
C SER A 82 2.78 -0.19 12.56
N ILE A 83 3.17 1.00 12.10
CA ILE A 83 2.82 1.58 10.80
C ILE A 83 4.06 2.04 10.07
N CYS A 84 3.96 2.22 8.74
CA CYS A 84 4.87 3.08 8.00
C CYS A 84 4.24 4.48 7.89
N ALA A 85 5.03 5.53 8.14
CA ALA A 85 4.58 6.91 8.10
C ALA A 85 5.51 7.71 7.18
N SER A 86 5.18 7.79 5.90
CA SER A 86 6.02 8.33 4.85
C SER A 86 5.58 9.74 4.49
N VAL A 87 6.42 10.75 4.78
CA VAL A 87 6.09 12.19 4.66
C VAL A 87 6.77 12.78 3.42
N ASN A 88 6.01 13.52 2.62
CA ASN A 88 6.46 14.30 1.46
C ASN A 88 7.16 13.46 0.38
N ASP A 89 8.50 13.47 0.32
CA ASP A 89 9.34 12.73 -0.62
C ASP A 89 9.57 11.27 -0.22
N GLN A 90 9.16 10.89 0.98
CA GLN A 90 9.15 9.49 1.41
C GLN A 90 8.02 8.75 0.69
N ILE A 91 8.36 7.70 -0.03
CA ILE A 91 7.43 6.90 -0.83
C ILE A 91 6.74 5.87 0.07
N VAL A 92 7.54 5.01 0.72
CA VAL A 92 7.11 3.92 1.58
C VAL A 92 8.13 3.66 2.70
N HIS A 93 7.72 2.87 3.68
CA HIS A 93 8.53 2.36 4.79
C HIS A 93 9.13 3.44 5.69
N GLY A 94 8.59 4.67 5.68
CA GLY A 94 9.02 5.72 6.61
C GLY A 94 8.88 5.26 8.06
N ILE A 95 9.99 5.27 8.82
CA ILE A 95 9.98 4.88 10.22
C ILE A 95 9.41 6.02 11.07
N PRO A 96 8.32 5.80 11.83
CA PRO A 96 7.79 6.77 12.77
C PRO A 96 8.84 7.30 13.75
N SER A 97 8.86 8.63 13.96
CA SER A 97 9.82 9.30 14.83
C SER A 97 9.19 10.48 15.58
N ARG A 98 9.65 10.75 16.79
CA ARG A 98 9.26 11.95 17.54
C ARG A 98 9.85 13.23 16.94
N ASP A 99 10.94 13.12 16.19
CA ASP A 99 11.59 14.23 15.52
C ASP A 99 10.89 14.63 14.23
N GLN A 100 10.09 13.72 13.64
CA GLN A 100 9.29 13.98 12.45
C GLN A 100 7.90 14.47 12.84
N VAL A 101 7.80 15.78 13.06
CA VAL A 101 6.55 16.48 13.45
C VAL A 101 5.88 17.03 12.21
N LEU A 102 4.61 16.67 12.01
CA LEU A 102 3.81 17.11 10.87
C LEU A 102 3.58 18.61 10.88
N ALA A 103 3.70 19.25 9.73
CA ALA A 103 3.46 20.67 9.51
C ALA A 103 2.32 20.88 8.50
N THR A 104 1.65 22.03 8.58
CA THR A 104 0.66 22.41 7.57
C THR A 104 1.31 22.47 6.19
N GLY A 105 0.69 21.80 5.22
CA GLY A 105 1.19 21.63 3.87
C GLY A 105 1.96 20.34 3.64
N ASP A 106 2.14 19.47 4.67
CA ASP A 106 2.69 18.14 4.47
C ASP A 106 1.67 17.20 3.81
N LEU A 107 2.20 16.29 3.03
CA LEU A 107 1.54 15.10 2.52
C LEU A 107 2.10 13.89 3.29
N ILE A 108 1.26 13.03 3.84
CA ILE A 108 1.70 11.82 4.52
C ILE A 108 0.98 10.59 3.99
N SER A 109 1.72 9.57 3.59
CA SER A 109 1.19 8.23 3.32
C SER A 109 1.37 7.38 4.56
N ILE A 110 0.27 6.86 5.08
CA ILE A 110 0.25 5.95 6.24
C ILE A 110 -0.17 4.57 5.76
N ASP A 111 0.72 3.61 5.98
CA ASP A 111 0.51 2.21 5.66
C ASP A 111 0.40 1.41 6.96
N CYS A 112 -0.61 0.55 7.04
CA CYS A 112 -1.01 -0.16 8.26
C CYS A 112 -1.45 -1.59 7.96
N GLY A 113 -0.80 -2.53 8.64
CA GLY A 113 -1.19 -3.93 8.62
C GLY A 113 -1.59 -4.47 9.99
N ALA A 114 -2.56 -5.38 10.03
CA ALA A 114 -2.98 -6.06 11.25
C ALA A 114 -3.16 -7.56 11.03
N ILE A 115 -2.84 -8.34 12.08
CA ILE A 115 -3.09 -9.78 12.14
C ILE A 115 -4.22 -10.03 13.13
N LEU A 116 -5.29 -10.66 12.68
CA LEU A 116 -6.37 -11.14 13.53
C LEU A 116 -6.62 -12.62 13.26
N ASP A 117 -6.59 -13.44 14.31
CA ASP A 117 -6.75 -14.90 14.22
C ASP A 117 -5.86 -15.59 13.18
N GLY A 118 -4.64 -15.05 12.98
CA GLY A 118 -3.65 -15.57 12.04
C GLY A 118 -3.80 -15.08 10.59
N TRP A 119 -4.76 -14.21 10.30
CA TRP A 119 -4.98 -13.61 8.98
C TRP A 119 -4.54 -12.15 8.94
N HIS A 120 -3.87 -11.76 7.87
CA HIS A 120 -3.41 -10.40 7.64
C HIS A 120 -4.43 -9.57 6.86
N GLY A 121 -4.55 -8.30 7.23
CA GLY A 121 -5.10 -7.24 6.40
C GLY A 121 -4.05 -6.15 6.26
N ASP A 122 -4.03 -5.46 5.12
CA ASP A 122 -3.05 -4.45 4.74
C ASP A 122 -3.68 -3.37 3.89
N SER A 123 -3.40 -2.10 4.22
CA SER A 123 -3.93 -0.97 3.48
C SER A 123 -3.16 0.32 3.77
N ALA A 124 -3.06 1.19 2.76
CA ALA A 124 -2.45 2.51 2.90
C ALA A 124 -3.38 3.63 2.40
N VAL A 125 -3.22 4.79 3.03
CA VAL A 125 -3.91 6.03 2.64
C VAL A 125 -2.94 7.20 2.63
N THR A 126 -3.15 8.13 1.69
CA THR A 126 -2.42 9.40 1.65
C THR A 126 -3.31 10.53 2.19
N LEU A 127 -2.83 11.26 3.18
CA LEU A 127 -3.52 12.32 3.89
C LEU A 127 -2.82 13.66 3.69
N PHE A 128 -3.57 14.75 3.84
CA PHE A 128 -3.06 16.12 3.78
C PHE A 128 -3.09 16.75 5.18
N ILE A 129 -2.04 17.45 5.53
CA ILE A 129 -1.98 18.21 6.79
C ILE A 129 -2.38 19.65 6.52
N GLY A 130 -3.66 19.97 6.76
CA GLY A 130 -4.29 21.21 6.32
C GLY A 130 -4.79 21.12 4.88
N ASP A 131 -4.92 22.27 4.23
CA ASP A 131 -5.37 22.33 2.83
C ASP A 131 -4.24 21.88 1.89
N PRO A 132 -4.49 20.92 0.98
CA PRO A 132 -3.48 20.47 0.04
C PRO A 132 -3.20 21.53 -1.04
N SER A 133 -1.97 21.51 -1.55
CA SER A 133 -1.71 22.17 -2.83
C SER A 133 -2.51 21.47 -3.95
N PRO A 134 -2.84 22.18 -5.05
CA PRO A 134 -3.50 21.54 -6.20
C PRO A 134 -2.70 20.34 -6.74
N GLU A 135 -1.37 20.41 -6.68
CA GLU A 135 -0.48 19.36 -7.15
C GLU A 135 -0.53 18.12 -6.26
N ASP A 136 -0.54 18.30 -4.94
CA ASP A 136 -0.66 17.20 -3.98
C ASP A 136 -2.03 16.53 -4.06
N ALA A 137 -3.09 17.32 -4.19
CA ALA A 137 -4.44 16.80 -4.37
C ALA A 137 -4.54 15.94 -5.63
N GLN A 138 -4.01 16.43 -6.75
CA GLN A 138 -3.96 15.69 -8.02
C GLN A 138 -3.09 14.43 -7.95
N LEU A 139 -1.95 14.48 -7.27
CA LEU A 139 -1.07 13.33 -7.06
C LEU A 139 -1.80 12.22 -6.29
N SER A 140 -2.40 12.57 -5.16
CA SER A 140 -3.12 11.60 -4.33
C SER A 140 -4.34 11.03 -5.06
N GLU A 141 -5.10 11.87 -5.78
CA GLU A 141 -6.24 11.43 -6.61
C GLU A 141 -5.77 10.46 -7.71
N ALA A 142 -4.73 10.81 -8.47
CA ALA A 142 -4.18 9.96 -9.52
C ALA A 142 -3.71 8.60 -8.98
N THR A 143 -3.09 8.59 -7.79
CA THR A 143 -2.63 7.35 -7.15
C THR A 143 -3.81 6.48 -6.70
N ARG A 144 -4.82 7.09 -6.08
CA ARG A 144 -6.05 6.40 -5.69
C ARG A 144 -6.81 5.84 -6.89
N ASP A 145 -6.95 6.62 -7.96
CA ASP A 145 -7.64 6.19 -9.17
C ASP A 145 -6.90 5.04 -9.86
N ALA A 146 -5.55 5.06 -9.83
CA ALA A 146 -4.74 3.95 -10.31
C ALA A 146 -4.99 2.68 -9.49
N MET A 147 -5.08 2.76 -8.16
CA MET A 147 -5.45 1.64 -7.30
C MET A 147 -6.86 1.11 -7.65
N LEU A 148 -7.84 1.99 -7.78
CA LEU A 148 -9.22 1.61 -8.13
C LEU A 148 -9.32 0.95 -9.50
N ALA A 149 -8.56 1.44 -10.50
CA ALA A 149 -8.46 0.80 -11.80
C ALA A 149 -7.84 -0.60 -11.71
N GLY A 150 -6.82 -0.78 -10.89
CA GLY A 150 -6.23 -2.08 -10.60
C GLY A 150 -7.24 -3.03 -9.95
N ILE A 151 -8.00 -2.55 -8.95
CA ILE A 151 -9.07 -3.33 -8.29
C ILE A 151 -10.11 -3.77 -9.31
N ALA A 152 -10.58 -2.85 -10.16
CA ALA A 152 -11.58 -3.18 -11.18
C ALA A 152 -11.11 -4.24 -12.19
N ALA A 153 -9.80 -4.31 -12.46
CA ALA A 153 -9.19 -5.33 -13.34
C ALA A 153 -8.95 -6.67 -12.64
N ALA A 154 -9.11 -6.75 -11.31
CA ALA A 154 -8.84 -7.94 -10.51
C ALA A 154 -9.99 -8.94 -10.55
N VAL A 155 -10.38 -9.41 -11.75
CA VAL A 155 -11.51 -10.31 -11.97
C VAL A 155 -11.07 -11.76 -12.21
N PRO A 156 -11.92 -12.77 -11.87
CA PRO A 156 -11.60 -14.16 -12.15
C PRO A 156 -11.29 -14.43 -13.64
N GLY A 157 -10.22 -15.18 -13.89
CA GLY A 157 -9.80 -15.54 -15.26
C GLY A 157 -8.86 -14.54 -15.93
N ALA A 158 -8.80 -13.28 -15.47
CA ALA A 158 -7.79 -12.31 -15.90
C ALA A 158 -6.36 -12.79 -15.54
N ARG A 159 -5.36 -12.13 -16.07
CA ARG A 159 -3.95 -12.38 -15.71
C ARG A 159 -3.48 -11.33 -14.70
N LEU A 160 -2.51 -11.71 -13.87
CA LEU A 160 -1.96 -10.80 -12.85
C LEU A 160 -1.58 -9.44 -13.42
N THR A 161 -0.88 -9.41 -14.57
CA THR A 161 -0.45 -8.15 -15.18
C THR A 161 -1.56 -7.38 -15.92
N ASP A 162 -2.79 -7.89 -15.95
CA ASP A 162 -3.95 -7.07 -16.38
C ASP A 162 -4.24 -6.01 -15.31
N ILE A 163 -4.01 -6.32 -14.02
CA ILE A 163 -4.05 -5.35 -12.91
C ILE A 163 -2.94 -4.32 -13.09
N SER A 164 -1.69 -4.76 -13.28
CA SER A 164 -0.53 -3.89 -13.50
C SER A 164 -0.75 -2.90 -14.64
N HIS A 165 -1.30 -3.41 -15.75
CA HIS A 165 -1.61 -2.59 -16.92
C HIS A 165 -2.71 -1.56 -16.64
N ALA A 166 -3.76 -1.94 -15.92
CA ALA A 166 -4.85 -1.03 -15.56
C ALA A 166 -4.34 0.11 -14.66
N ILE A 167 -3.47 -0.19 -13.67
CA ILE A 167 -2.80 0.80 -12.83
C ILE A 167 -2.00 1.79 -13.69
N GLU A 168 -1.12 1.28 -14.55
CA GLU A 168 -0.28 2.11 -15.43
C GLU A 168 -1.10 2.98 -16.37
N GLN A 169 -2.15 2.44 -17.00
CA GLN A 169 -3.00 3.20 -17.90
C GLN A 169 -3.80 4.29 -17.19
N SER A 170 -4.26 4.05 -15.96
CA SER A 170 -4.92 5.05 -15.13
C SER A 170 -3.96 6.20 -14.77
N ALA A 171 -2.73 5.90 -14.37
CA ALA A 171 -1.72 6.91 -14.07
C ALA A 171 -1.37 7.75 -15.30
N ILE A 172 -1.23 7.13 -16.49
CA ILE A 172 -1.01 7.84 -17.78
C ILE A 172 -2.20 8.75 -18.13
N ALA A 173 -3.42 8.27 -17.93
CA ALA A 173 -4.63 9.06 -18.19
C ALA A 173 -4.71 10.27 -17.24
N SER A 174 -4.41 10.10 -15.96
CA SER A 174 -4.32 11.20 -14.99
C SER A 174 -3.22 12.19 -15.35
N SER A 175 -2.06 11.71 -15.81
CA SER A 175 -0.96 12.56 -16.32
C SER A 175 -1.43 13.46 -17.44
N ALA A 176 -2.17 12.91 -18.40
CA ALA A 176 -2.72 13.68 -19.53
C ALA A 176 -3.80 14.68 -19.08
N ALA A 177 -4.66 14.30 -18.14
CA ALA A 177 -5.74 15.16 -17.62
C ALA A 177 -5.18 16.34 -16.81
N HIS A 178 -4.13 16.13 -16.03
CA HIS A 178 -3.53 17.14 -15.17
C HIS A 178 -2.43 17.96 -15.88
N GLY A 179 -2.03 17.56 -17.10
CA GLY A 179 -0.98 18.24 -17.87
C GLY A 179 0.42 18.12 -17.26
N ARG A 180 0.69 16.99 -16.53
CA ARG A 180 1.97 16.66 -15.93
C ARG A 180 2.23 15.18 -16.00
N GLU A 181 3.50 14.78 -16.01
CA GLU A 181 3.87 13.37 -15.88
C GLU A 181 3.98 12.96 -14.41
N TYR A 182 3.44 11.80 -14.07
CA TYR A 182 3.65 11.14 -12.77
C TYR A 182 4.67 10.03 -12.94
N GLY A 183 5.67 9.97 -12.04
CA GLY A 183 6.52 8.81 -11.91
C GLY A 183 5.72 7.64 -11.35
N ILE A 184 5.86 6.45 -11.96
CA ILE A 184 5.26 5.21 -11.43
C ILE A 184 6.39 4.39 -10.83
N VAL A 185 6.40 4.24 -9.50
CA VAL A 185 7.44 3.49 -8.80
C VAL A 185 7.45 2.03 -9.27
N ARG A 186 8.63 1.51 -9.64
CA ARG A 186 8.78 0.20 -10.29
C ARG A 186 9.36 -0.88 -9.40
N GLU A 187 10.12 -0.50 -8.39
CA GLU A 187 10.86 -1.44 -7.54
C GLU A 187 10.00 -2.03 -6.42
N TYR A 188 8.91 -1.34 -6.09
CA TYR A 188 7.92 -1.72 -5.10
C TYR A 188 6.57 -1.96 -5.76
N GLY A 189 5.71 -2.74 -5.10
CA GLY A 189 4.39 -3.06 -5.64
C GLY A 189 3.68 -4.11 -4.83
N GLY A 190 2.45 -4.43 -5.25
CA GLY A 190 1.55 -5.32 -4.56
C GLY A 190 2.04 -6.77 -4.45
N HIS A 191 1.36 -7.50 -3.62
CA HIS A 191 1.74 -8.88 -3.29
C HIS A 191 0.53 -9.74 -2.92
N GLY A 192 0.69 -11.06 -2.97
CA GLY A 192 -0.25 -11.95 -2.33
C GLY A 192 -0.26 -11.73 -0.83
N ILE A 193 -1.43 -11.88 -0.19
CA ILE A 193 -1.60 -11.71 1.24
C ILE A 193 -2.55 -12.78 1.80
N GLY A 194 -2.37 -13.17 3.07
CA GLY A 194 -3.19 -14.20 3.68
C GLY A 194 -2.71 -14.59 5.06
N THR A 195 -2.17 -15.80 5.20
CA THR A 195 -1.56 -16.30 6.44
C THR A 195 -0.16 -15.72 6.70
N ALA A 196 0.40 -15.02 5.70
CA ALA A 196 1.60 -14.21 5.83
C ALA A 196 1.37 -12.85 5.15
N MET A 197 2.16 -11.87 5.55
CA MET A 197 2.09 -10.49 5.05
C MET A 197 2.39 -10.43 3.56
N HIS A 198 3.61 -10.78 3.18
CA HIS A 198 4.06 -10.80 1.79
C HIS A 198 4.11 -12.24 1.28
N MET A 199 3.24 -12.54 0.34
CA MET A 199 3.13 -13.84 -0.33
C MET A 199 3.28 -13.68 -1.84
N ASP A 200 3.50 -14.81 -2.54
CA ASP A 200 3.34 -14.82 -3.99
C ASP A 200 1.87 -14.63 -4.40
N PRO A 201 1.60 -13.92 -5.50
CA PRO A 201 2.56 -13.36 -6.45
C PRO A 201 2.96 -11.92 -6.11
N PHE A 202 4.14 -11.46 -6.53
CA PHE A 202 4.46 -10.04 -6.60
C PHE A 202 3.65 -9.40 -7.75
N LEU A 203 3.02 -8.24 -7.49
CA LEU A 203 2.20 -7.49 -8.44
C LEU A 203 2.87 -6.15 -8.77
N PRO A 204 3.56 -6.01 -9.92
CA PRO A 204 4.09 -4.71 -10.34
C PRO A 204 2.98 -3.69 -10.61
N ASN A 205 3.25 -2.41 -10.39
CA ASN A 205 2.33 -1.31 -10.70
C ASN A 205 2.36 -0.88 -12.19
N HIS A 206 3.07 -1.59 -13.04
CA HIS A 206 3.25 -1.31 -14.46
C HIS A 206 3.44 -2.62 -15.25
N GLY A 207 3.19 -2.58 -16.54
CA GLY A 207 3.55 -3.69 -17.43
C GLY A 207 2.54 -4.00 -18.52
N LYS A 208 2.95 -4.91 -19.41
CA LYS A 208 2.10 -5.39 -20.50
C LYS A 208 1.04 -6.36 -19.99
N PRO A 209 -0.21 -6.26 -20.45
CA PRO A 209 -1.28 -7.14 -20.02
C PRO A 209 -1.05 -8.59 -20.46
N GLY A 210 -1.80 -9.50 -19.89
CA GLY A 210 -1.86 -10.92 -20.31
C GLY A 210 -0.71 -11.78 -19.80
N LYS A 211 0.04 -11.36 -18.78
CA LYS A 211 1.17 -12.11 -18.21
C LYS A 211 0.88 -12.54 -16.76
N GLY A 212 1.74 -13.40 -16.26
CA GLY A 212 1.64 -13.91 -14.89
C GLY A 212 0.56 -14.98 -14.70
N PRO A 213 0.27 -15.38 -13.46
CA PRO A 213 -0.77 -16.36 -13.14
C PRO A 213 -2.16 -15.86 -13.53
N ARG A 214 -3.07 -16.80 -13.79
CA ARG A 214 -4.49 -16.48 -13.87
C ARG A 214 -5.02 -16.19 -12.48
N LEU A 215 -5.79 -15.11 -12.36
CA LEU A 215 -6.55 -14.82 -11.16
C LEU A 215 -7.65 -15.84 -10.98
N ARG A 216 -7.79 -16.35 -9.77
CA ARG A 216 -8.77 -17.37 -9.39
C ARG A 216 -9.53 -16.90 -8.16
N THR A 217 -10.80 -17.28 -8.08
CA THR A 217 -11.58 -17.15 -6.86
C THR A 217 -10.83 -17.75 -5.67
N GLY A 218 -10.81 -17.02 -4.56
CA GLY A 218 -10.05 -17.36 -3.34
C GLY A 218 -8.62 -16.79 -3.27
N MET A 219 -8.11 -16.15 -4.33
CA MET A 219 -6.88 -15.36 -4.22
C MET A 219 -7.14 -14.06 -3.46
N ALA A 220 -6.16 -13.61 -2.68
CA ALA A 220 -6.16 -12.27 -2.08
C ALA A 220 -4.82 -11.59 -2.37
N ILE A 221 -4.88 -10.32 -2.76
CA ILE A 221 -3.75 -9.54 -3.27
C ILE A 221 -3.84 -8.12 -2.70
N ALA A 222 -2.72 -7.58 -2.22
CA ALA A 222 -2.53 -6.16 -1.98
C ALA A 222 -2.33 -5.45 -3.33
N ILE A 223 -3.08 -4.38 -3.57
CA ILE A 223 -2.98 -3.54 -4.76
C ILE A 223 -2.59 -2.15 -4.30
N GLU A 224 -1.34 -1.75 -4.56
CA GLU A 224 -0.68 -0.65 -3.88
C GLU A 224 0.18 0.22 -4.83
N PRO A 225 -0.41 0.97 -5.74
CA PRO A 225 0.35 1.91 -6.56
C PRO A 225 0.99 3.02 -5.72
N MET A 226 2.20 3.40 -6.14
CA MET A 226 2.95 4.54 -5.62
C MET A 226 3.28 5.45 -6.80
N LEU A 227 2.80 6.70 -6.77
CA LEU A 227 3.09 7.70 -7.77
C LEU A 227 3.90 8.85 -7.18
N THR A 228 4.67 9.53 -8.02
CA THR A 228 5.50 10.67 -7.65
C THR A 228 5.24 11.88 -8.54
N LEU A 229 5.50 13.08 -8.04
CA LEU A 229 5.44 14.33 -8.84
C LEU A 229 6.66 14.52 -9.75
N GLY A 230 7.64 13.63 -9.70
CA GLY A 230 8.89 13.70 -10.45
C GLY A 230 9.36 12.32 -10.91
N THR A 231 10.60 11.99 -10.59
CA THR A 231 11.20 10.72 -11.02
C THR A 231 10.54 9.50 -10.40
N GLU A 232 10.55 8.40 -11.14
CA GLU A 232 10.19 7.06 -10.63
C GLU A 232 11.35 6.38 -9.88
N GLU A 233 12.55 6.96 -9.92
CA GLU A 233 13.75 6.40 -9.28
C GLU A 233 13.68 6.58 -7.76
N THR A 234 14.09 5.55 -7.04
CA THR A 234 14.01 5.46 -5.59
C THR A 234 15.39 5.38 -4.94
N VAL A 235 15.49 5.86 -3.70
CA VAL A 235 16.68 5.73 -2.86
C VAL A 235 16.26 5.23 -1.48
N GLU A 236 16.87 4.13 -1.03
CA GLU A 236 16.74 3.65 0.35
C GLU A 236 17.69 4.44 1.25
N LEU A 237 17.18 4.97 2.37
CA LEU A 237 17.98 5.74 3.32
C LEU A 237 18.89 4.83 4.19
N GLU A 238 19.81 5.46 4.94
CA GLU A 238 20.75 4.75 5.81
C GLU A 238 20.10 3.97 6.95
N ASP A 239 18.83 4.26 7.27
CA ASP A 239 18.04 3.51 8.25
C ASP A 239 17.67 2.09 7.76
N GLY A 240 17.91 1.79 6.47
CA GLY A 240 17.68 0.49 5.83
C GLY A 240 16.23 0.17 5.58
N TRP A 241 15.33 1.17 5.66
CA TRP A 241 13.87 1.02 5.44
C TRP A 241 13.27 2.12 4.60
N THR A 242 13.43 3.38 5.05
CA THR A 242 12.77 4.53 4.42
C THR A 242 13.20 4.68 2.97
N VAL A 243 12.23 4.68 2.06
CA VAL A 243 12.43 4.84 0.63
C VAL A 243 11.95 6.21 0.21
N VAL A 244 12.82 6.98 -0.43
CA VAL A 244 12.52 8.34 -0.91
C VAL A 244 12.64 8.43 -2.43
N THR A 245 12.04 9.47 -3.03
CA THR A 245 12.27 9.81 -4.43
C THR A 245 13.70 10.33 -4.62
N ALA A 246 14.37 9.93 -5.71
CA ALA A 246 15.76 10.33 -5.96
C ALA A 246 15.94 11.83 -6.23
N ASP A 247 14.86 12.53 -6.61
CA ASP A 247 14.87 13.96 -6.91
C ASP A 247 14.22 14.85 -5.83
N GLY A 248 13.77 14.26 -4.71
CA GLY A 248 13.10 14.96 -3.62
C GLY A 248 11.65 15.38 -3.95
N SER A 249 11.07 14.89 -5.04
CA SER A 249 9.68 15.14 -5.39
C SER A 249 8.74 14.40 -4.45
N ARG A 250 7.52 14.93 -4.27
CA ARG A 250 6.51 14.31 -3.41
C ARG A 250 5.97 13.01 -4.00
N ALA A 251 5.60 12.08 -3.11
CA ALA A 251 5.03 10.79 -3.45
C ALA A 251 3.70 10.56 -2.73
N ALA A 252 2.84 9.74 -3.32
CA ALA A 252 1.60 9.25 -2.71
C ALA A 252 1.53 7.73 -2.84
N HIS A 253 0.92 7.10 -1.84
CA HIS A 253 0.70 5.66 -1.76
C HIS A 253 -0.74 5.40 -1.34
N TRP A 254 -1.46 4.59 -2.11
CA TRP A 254 -2.79 4.10 -1.79
C TRP A 254 -2.84 2.59 -1.95
N GLU A 255 -3.50 1.91 -1.03
CA GLU A 255 -3.54 0.47 -1.02
C GLU A 255 -4.84 -0.09 -0.46
N HIS A 256 -5.26 -1.23 -1.02
CA HIS A 256 -6.23 -2.15 -0.42
C HIS A 256 -5.84 -3.62 -0.57
N SER A 257 -6.14 -4.42 0.45
CA SER A 257 -6.23 -5.87 0.31
C SER A 257 -7.53 -6.24 -0.40
N VAL A 258 -7.43 -7.00 -1.49
CA VAL A 258 -8.55 -7.34 -2.37
C VAL A 258 -8.65 -8.84 -2.56
N ALA A 259 -9.81 -9.42 -2.31
CA ALA A 259 -10.13 -10.81 -2.64
C ALA A 259 -10.70 -10.93 -4.05
N ILE A 260 -10.29 -11.96 -4.77
CA ILE A 260 -10.90 -12.36 -6.04
C ILE A 260 -12.06 -13.30 -5.71
N THR A 261 -13.29 -12.90 -6.02
CA THR A 261 -14.50 -13.71 -5.79
C THR A 261 -15.21 -14.02 -7.11
N ASP A 262 -16.18 -14.92 -7.09
CA ASP A 262 -16.95 -15.24 -8.29
C ASP A 262 -17.77 -14.05 -8.80
N ASP A 263 -18.13 -13.12 -7.90
CA ASP A 263 -18.85 -11.89 -8.21
C ASP A 263 -17.91 -10.72 -8.60
N GLY A 264 -16.61 -10.97 -8.66
CA GLY A 264 -15.57 -9.96 -8.97
C GLY A 264 -14.67 -9.63 -7.76
N PRO A 265 -13.94 -8.52 -7.80
CA PRO A 265 -13.08 -8.11 -6.70
C PRO A 265 -13.88 -7.65 -5.48
N ARG A 266 -13.50 -8.10 -4.30
CA ARG A 266 -14.04 -7.66 -3.01
C ARG A 266 -12.93 -6.99 -2.19
N VAL A 267 -13.10 -5.72 -1.87
CA VAL A 267 -12.17 -5.01 -0.98
C VAL A 267 -12.34 -5.53 0.44
N LEU A 268 -11.26 -5.98 1.06
CA LEU A 268 -11.27 -6.54 2.42
C LEU A 268 -11.01 -5.48 3.50
N THR A 269 -10.39 -4.36 3.12
CA THR A 269 -9.91 -3.29 4.02
C THR A 269 -10.78 -2.02 3.96
N ALA A 270 -12.02 -2.15 3.49
CA ALA A 270 -13.02 -1.08 3.54
C ALA A 270 -14.39 -1.64 4.00
N PRO A 271 -15.28 -0.83 4.60
CA PRO A 271 -16.67 -1.27 4.84
C PRO A 271 -17.36 -1.61 3.52
N GLU A 272 -18.41 -2.44 3.56
CA GLU A 272 -19.34 -2.60 2.44
C GLU A 272 -20.31 -1.41 2.44
N ASP A 273 -20.60 -0.87 1.25
CA ASP A 273 -21.59 0.19 1.07
C ASP A 273 -23.02 -0.27 1.41
#